data_338a9d4875ea4ccab868183519b66355
#
_entry.id   338a9d4875ea4ccab868183519b66355
#
_cell.length_a   1.000
_cell.length_b   1.000
_cell.length_c   1.000
_cell.angle_alpha   90.00
_cell.angle_beta   90.00
_cell.angle_gamma   90.00
#
_symmetry.space_group_name_H-M   'P 1'
#
loop_
_entity.id
_entity.type
_entity.pdbx_description
1 polymer ?
#
loop_
_entity_poly.entity_id
_entity_poly.type
_entity_poly.pdbx_seq_one_letter_code
_entity_poly.pdbx_strand_id
1 'polypeptide(L)'
;PAVRAELEAQSVIGYPANAIESLELSPADQAEYLARAGKNLSSWYRLMMAQNSVLAEFRQAGIPVAVLKGAAAAANYPQPNSRSMGDIDLIVPPDHFEQAFSLLERLGWENDIELEINPRHAGFKKAGCPEIELHRYFSTCTNKQQAHFLDQAIYNAIPRAEWTDVAGFSVPVLPPL
;
A
#
# COMPACT_ATOMS: atom_id res chain seq x y z
N PRO A 1 4.81 -11.59 26.95
CA PRO A 1 5.03 -10.15 26.79
C PRO A 1 6.09 -9.81 25.71
N ALA A 2 7.29 -10.46 25.77
CA ALA A 2 8.39 -10.15 24.83
C ALA A 2 8.02 -10.45 23.35
N VAL A 3 7.44 -11.59 23.04
CA VAL A 3 7.03 -11.97 21.69
C VAL A 3 6.00 -10.98 21.13
N ARG A 4 5.04 -10.55 21.93
CA ARG A 4 4.05 -9.56 21.52
C ARG A 4 4.69 -8.22 21.17
N ALA A 5 5.56 -7.71 22.01
CA ALA A 5 6.28 -6.47 21.75
C ALA A 5 7.07 -6.51 20.44
N GLU A 6 7.67 -7.66 20.13
CA GLU A 6 8.39 -7.86 18.88
C GLU A 6 7.44 -7.90 17.68
N LEU A 7 6.30 -8.61 17.77
CA LEU A 7 5.29 -8.63 16.69
C LEU A 7 4.73 -7.23 16.37
N GLU A 8 4.58 -6.39 17.41
CA GLU A 8 4.18 -4.98 17.24
C GLU A 8 5.28 -4.16 16.59
N ALA A 9 6.53 -4.27 17.09
CA ALA A 9 7.67 -3.55 16.55
C ALA A 9 7.91 -3.88 15.07
N GLN A 10 7.66 -5.13 14.66
CA GLN A 10 7.79 -5.59 13.27
C GLN A 10 6.51 -5.39 12.45
N SER A 11 5.45 -4.79 13.01
CA SER A 11 4.16 -4.58 12.34
C SER A 11 3.52 -5.86 11.77
N VAL A 12 3.73 -7.00 12.42
CA VAL A 12 3.20 -8.32 12.01
C VAL A 12 2.21 -8.91 13.03
N ILE A 13 1.62 -8.08 13.87
CA ILE A 13 0.73 -8.49 14.95
C ILE A 13 -0.53 -9.24 14.45
N GLY A 14 -0.96 -8.98 13.23
CA GLY A 14 -2.11 -9.66 12.63
C GLY A 14 -1.81 -11.08 12.15
N TYR A 15 -0.55 -11.39 11.87
CA TYR A 15 -0.16 -12.65 11.21
C TYR A 15 -0.49 -13.93 12.01
N PRO A 16 -0.16 -14.02 13.32
CA PRO A 16 -0.46 -15.21 14.10
C PRO A 16 -1.90 -15.29 14.65
N ALA A 17 -2.82 -14.41 14.23
CA ALA A 17 -4.18 -14.35 14.78
C ALA A 17 -4.89 -15.70 14.76
N ASN A 18 -4.71 -16.50 13.71
CA ASN A 18 -5.35 -17.81 13.58
C ASN A 18 -4.68 -18.91 14.43
N ALA A 19 -3.44 -18.69 14.87
CA ALA A 19 -2.73 -19.64 15.73
C ALA A 19 -2.94 -19.34 17.22
N ILE A 20 -3.59 -18.22 17.57
CA ILE A 20 -3.68 -17.72 18.95
C ILE A 20 -4.40 -18.72 19.87
N GLU A 21 -5.42 -19.42 19.34
CA GLU A 21 -6.18 -20.41 20.10
C GLU A 21 -5.36 -21.65 20.45
N SER A 22 -4.32 -21.94 19.68
CA SER A 22 -3.40 -23.06 19.91
C SER A 22 -2.24 -22.71 20.86
N LEU A 23 -2.13 -21.44 21.25
CA LEU A 23 -1.09 -20.97 22.17
C LEU A 23 -1.61 -20.99 23.62
N GLU A 24 -0.79 -21.48 24.54
CA GLU A 24 -1.08 -21.44 25.98
C GLU A 24 -0.90 -20.03 26.53
N LEU A 25 -1.83 -19.13 26.23
CA LEU A 25 -1.87 -17.76 26.71
C LEU A 25 -2.86 -17.59 27.86
N SER A 26 -2.60 -16.62 28.74
CA SER A 26 -3.61 -16.20 29.71
C SER A 26 -4.83 -15.62 28.98
N PRO A 27 -6.06 -15.74 29.54
CA PRO A 27 -7.26 -15.15 28.94
C PRO A 27 -7.10 -13.62 28.68
N ALA A 28 -6.39 -12.93 29.54
CA ALA A 28 -6.11 -11.51 29.38
C ALA A 28 -5.19 -11.20 28.20
N ASP A 29 -4.09 -11.97 28.06
CA ASP A 29 -3.17 -11.83 26.92
C ASP A 29 -3.86 -12.19 25.60
N GLN A 30 -4.68 -13.23 25.60
CA GLN A 30 -5.47 -13.64 24.44
C GLN A 30 -6.45 -12.53 24.01
N ALA A 31 -7.21 -11.96 24.96
CA ALA A 31 -8.15 -10.88 24.68
C ALA A 31 -7.46 -9.63 24.14
N GLU A 32 -6.33 -9.23 24.73
CA GLU A 32 -5.55 -8.08 24.27
C GLU A 32 -5.00 -8.31 22.86
N TYR A 33 -4.47 -9.52 22.58
CA TYR A 33 -3.98 -9.86 21.26
C TYR A 33 -5.09 -9.79 20.21
N LEU A 34 -6.24 -10.42 20.45
CA LEU A 34 -7.38 -10.41 19.53
C LEU A 34 -7.90 -8.99 19.29
N ALA A 35 -7.92 -8.13 20.32
CA ALA A 35 -8.30 -6.74 20.15
C ALA A 35 -7.36 -5.98 19.20
N ARG A 36 -6.05 -6.22 19.28
CA ARG A 36 -5.04 -5.61 18.39
C ARG A 36 -5.11 -6.17 16.96
N ALA A 37 -5.27 -7.47 16.81
CA ALA A 37 -5.48 -8.11 15.51
C ALA A 37 -6.76 -7.57 14.84
N GLY A 38 -7.84 -7.37 15.61
CA GLY A 38 -9.07 -6.75 15.13
C GLY A 38 -8.88 -5.31 14.67
N LYS A 39 -8.08 -4.51 15.38
CA LYS A 39 -7.72 -3.14 14.94
C LYS A 39 -6.92 -3.17 13.64
N ASN A 40 -5.94 -4.07 13.52
CA ASN A 40 -5.16 -4.25 12.29
C ASN A 40 -6.07 -4.61 11.12
N LEU A 41 -6.97 -5.56 11.31
CA LEU A 41 -7.94 -5.98 10.30
C LEU A 41 -8.86 -4.83 9.86
N SER A 42 -9.38 -4.05 10.83
CA SER A 42 -10.22 -2.89 10.53
C SER A 42 -9.47 -1.82 9.74
N SER A 43 -8.21 -1.57 10.08
CA SER A 43 -7.34 -0.63 9.36
C SER A 43 -7.05 -1.13 7.96
N TRP A 44 -6.79 -2.44 7.81
CA TRP A 44 -6.57 -3.10 6.53
C TRP A 44 -7.75 -2.91 5.58
N TYR A 45 -8.97 -3.21 6.03
CA TYR A 45 -10.17 -3.04 5.20
C TYR A 45 -10.42 -1.58 4.83
N ARG A 46 -10.21 -0.64 5.75
CA ARG A 46 -10.34 0.80 5.45
C ARG A 46 -9.37 1.23 4.36
N LEU A 47 -8.12 0.79 4.44
CA LEU A 47 -7.11 1.08 3.43
C LEU A 47 -7.50 0.48 2.08
N MET A 48 -7.88 -0.80 2.04
CA MET A 48 -8.27 -1.47 0.80
C MET A 48 -9.50 -0.84 0.15
N MET A 49 -10.48 -0.40 0.93
CA MET A 49 -11.65 0.33 0.41
C MET A 49 -11.26 1.67 -0.20
N ALA A 50 -10.43 2.45 0.49
CA ALA A 50 -9.94 3.73 -0.03
C ALA A 50 -9.10 3.53 -1.30
N GLN A 51 -8.16 2.59 -1.29
CA GLN A 51 -7.34 2.23 -2.46
C GLN A 51 -8.22 1.80 -3.65
N ASN A 52 -9.18 0.90 -3.42
CA ASN A 52 -10.06 0.41 -4.48
C ASN A 52 -10.90 1.53 -5.11
N SER A 53 -11.40 2.46 -4.28
CA SER A 53 -12.12 3.64 -4.76
C SER A 53 -11.25 4.51 -5.67
N VAL A 54 -10.01 4.79 -5.27
CA VAL A 54 -9.06 5.58 -6.05
C VAL A 54 -8.66 4.85 -7.34
N LEU A 55 -8.36 3.55 -7.26
CA LEU A 55 -7.99 2.75 -8.45
C LEU A 55 -9.12 2.67 -9.47
N ALA A 56 -10.38 2.66 -9.04
CA ALA A 56 -11.53 2.70 -9.94
C ALA A 56 -11.56 4.01 -10.75
N GLU A 57 -11.27 5.15 -10.11
CA GLU A 57 -11.20 6.46 -10.77
C GLU A 57 -10.01 6.55 -11.75
N PHE A 58 -8.85 6.01 -11.36
CA PHE A 58 -7.68 5.92 -12.25
C PHE A 58 -8.00 5.10 -13.50
N ARG A 59 -8.66 3.96 -13.32
CA ARG A 59 -9.10 3.09 -14.41
C ARG A 59 -10.10 3.79 -15.33
N GLN A 60 -11.08 4.51 -14.76
CA GLN A 60 -12.07 5.28 -15.54
C GLN A 60 -11.42 6.41 -16.32
N ALA A 61 -10.41 7.05 -15.75
CA ALA A 61 -9.63 8.10 -16.40
C ALA A 61 -8.61 7.57 -17.43
N GLY A 62 -8.45 6.26 -17.55
CA GLY A 62 -7.47 5.64 -18.44
C GLY A 62 -6.02 5.85 -18.01
N ILE A 63 -5.77 6.11 -16.72
CA ILE A 63 -4.43 6.31 -16.17
C ILE A 63 -3.84 4.94 -15.80
N PRO A 64 -2.74 4.50 -16.45
CA PRO A 64 -2.03 3.30 -16.05
C PRO A 64 -1.44 3.49 -14.64
N VAL A 65 -1.64 2.50 -13.76
CA VAL A 65 -1.21 2.57 -12.36
C VAL A 65 -0.81 1.20 -11.86
N ALA A 66 0.15 1.15 -10.95
CA ALA A 66 0.45 -0.04 -10.17
C ALA A 66 0.57 0.32 -8.67
N VAL A 67 0.31 -0.66 -7.81
CA VAL A 67 0.55 -0.58 -6.37
C VAL A 67 1.95 -1.13 -6.08
N LEU A 68 2.79 -0.34 -5.40
CA LEU A 68 4.21 -0.71 -5.19
C LEU A 68 4.44 -1.63 -4.00
N LYS A 69 3.79 -1.35 -2.88
CA LYS A 69 3.99 -2.03 -1.59
C LYS A 69 2.63 -2.53 -1.06
N GLY A 70 2.41 -2.43 0.21
CA GLY A 70 1.11 -2.59 0.84
C GLY A 70 0.32 -3.79 0.32
N ALA A 71 -0.73 -3.52 -0.42
CA ALA A 71 -1.65 -4.52 -0.96
C ALA A 71 -0.99 -5.44 -2.01
N ALA A 72 -0.07 -4.93 -2.84
CA ALA A 72 0.66 -5.76 -3.81
C ALA A 72 1.52 -6.83 -3.10
N ALA A 73 2.20 -6.45 -2.02
CA ALA A 73 2.96 -7.41 -1.21
C ALA A 73 2.03 -8.39 -0.47
N ALA A 74 0.86 -7.93 -0.01
CA ALA A 74 -0.11 -8.76 0.69
C ALA A 74 -0.64 -9.91 -0.18
N ALA A 75 -0.65 -9.77 -1.51
CA ALA A 75 -1.01 -10.83 -2.44
C ALA A 75 -0.20 -12.13 -2.26
N ASN A 76 1.03 -12.02 -1.71
CA ASN A 76 1.90 -13.16 -1.46
C ASN A 76 1.75 -13.77 -0.05
N TYR A 77 0.87 -13.23 0.79
CA TYR A 77 0.61 -13.76 2.12
C TYR A 77 -0.48 -14.83 2.07
N PRO A 78 -0.36 -15.92 2.84
CA PRO A 78 -1.44 -16.90 2.97
C PRO A 78 -2.76 -16.29 3.42
N GLN A 79 -2.68 -15.19 4.16
CA GLN A 79 -3.80 -14.37 4.60
C GLN A 79 -3.44 -12.89 4.36
N PRO A 80 -3.82 -12.34 3.21
CA PRO A 80 -3.48 -10.96 2.84
C PRO A 80 -3.87 -9.91 3.89
N ASN A 81 -5.01 -10.11 4.55
CA ASN A 81 -5.54 -9.20 5.57
C ASN A 81 -4.82 -9.27 6.93
N SER A 82 -3.87 -10.21 7.10
CA SER A 82 -3.02 -10.25 8.28
C SER A 82 -1.83 -9.28 8.19
N ARG A 83 -1.49 -8.80 6.99
CA ARG A 83 -0.41 -7.84 6.78
C ARG A 83 -0.81 -6.45 7.25
N SER A 84 -0.02 -5.85 8.14
CA SER A 84 -0.21 -4.44 8.52
C SER A 84 0.20 -3.52 7.37
N MET A 85 -0.62 -2.49 7.14
CA MET A 85 -0.40 -1.48 6.10
C MET A 85 -0.75 -0.10 6.67
N GLY A 86 0.02 0.94 6.30
CA GLY A 86 -0.18 2.31 6.80
C GLY A 86 -0.66 3.28 5.73
N ASP A 87 -0.15 3.13 4.54
CA ASP A 87 -0.26 4.03 3.40
C ASP A 87 -0.63 3.28 2.11
N ILE A 88 -0.97 4.03 1.09
CA ILE A 88 -1.28 3.55 -0.26
C ILE A 88 -0.20 4.09 -1.21
N ASP A 89 0.68 3.20 -1.68
CA ASP A 89 1.75 3.56 -2.60
C ASP A 89 1.32 3.29 -4.05
N LEU A 90 1.12 4.33 -4.81
CA LEU A 90 0.76 4.26 -6.23
C LEU A 90 1.91 4.76 -7.09
N ILE A 91 2.18 4.07 -8.20
CA ILE A 91 3.11 4.55 -9.22
C ILE A 91 2.41 4.61 -10.58
N VAL A 92 2.69 5.68 -11.31
CA VAL A 92 2.21 5.90 -12.67
C VAL A 92 3.37 6.18 -13.61
N PRO A 93 3.23 5.98 -14.94
CA PRO A 93 4.23 6.45 -15.89
C PRO A 93 4.43 7.97 -15.79
N PRO A 94 5.65 8.49 -16.05
CA PRO A 94 5.95 9.92 -15.88
C PRO A 94 5.05 10.87 -16.66
N ASP A 95 4.62 10.47 -17.85
CA ASP A 95 3.70 11.23 -18.72
C ASP A 95 2.26 11.27 -18.21
N HIS A 96 1.90 10.41 -17.25
CA HIS A 96 0.59 10.39 -16.60
C HIS A 96 0.60 11.01 -15.19
N PHE A 97 1.78 11.42 -14.68
CA PHE A 97 1.90 11.88 -13.29
C PHE A 97 1.04 13.11 -12.99
N GLU A 98 1.10 14.16 -13.83
CA GLU A 98 0.31 15.38 -13.63
C GLU A 98 -1.21 15.12 -13.76
N GLN A 99 -1.61 14.21 -14.65
CA GLN A 99 -3.00 13.79 -14.76
C GLN A 99 -3.49 13.06 -13.51
N ALA A 100 -2.67 12.15 -12.97
CA ALA A 100 -2.95 11.40 -11.75
C ALA A 100 -3.02 12.34 -10.54
N PHE A 101 -2.07 13.27 -10.43
CA PHE A 101 -2.04 14.30 -9.40
C PHE A 101 -3.33 15.13 -9.39
N SER A 102 -3.69 15.71 -10.52
CA SER A 102 -4.90 16.52 -10.67
C SER A 102 -6.19 15.70 -10.42
N LEU A 103 -6.18 14.39 -10.74
CA LEU A 103 -7.30 13.52 -10.43
C LEU A 103 -7.48 13.36 -8.91
N LEU A 104 -6.40 13.11 -8.17
CA LEU A 104 -6.46 12.99 -6.70
C LEU A 104 -6.99 14.28 -6.05
N GLU A 105 -6.53 15.46 -6.51
CA GLU A 105 -7.06 16.76 -6.03
C GLU A 105 -8.57 16.89 -6.29
N ARG A 106 -9.05 16.56 -7.49
CA ARG A 106 -10.49 16.58 -7.82
C ARG A 106 -11.31 15.61 -6.96
N LEU A 107 -10.71 14.50 -6.52
CA LEU A 107 -11.33 13.56 -5.59
C LEU A 107 -11.32 14.03 -4.14
N GLY A 108 -10.80 15.24 -3.88
CA GLY A 108 -10.75 15.87 -2.57
C GLY A 108 -9.60 15.37 -1.68
N TRP A 109 -8.51 14.90 -2.29
CA TRP A 109 -7.26 14.66 -1.60
C TRP A 109 -6.43 15.94 -1.63
N GLU A 110 -5.87 16.32 -0.49
CA GLU A 110 -5.03 17.52 -0.33
C GLU A 110 -3.56 17.09 -0.40
N ASN A 111 -2.79 17.74 -1.27
CA ASN A 111 -1.34 17.55 -1.32
C ASN A 111 -0.70 18.15 -0.08
N ASP A 112 0.12 17.39 0.63
CA ASP A 112 0.81 17.80 1.85
C ASP A 112 2.35 17.79 1.73
N ILE A 113 2.89 17.29 0.62
CA ILE A 113 4.34 17.25 0.36
C ILE A 113 4.61 17.92 -0.96
N GLU A 114 5.31 19.07 -0.92
CA GLU A 114 5.76 19.77 -2.12
C GLU A 114 6.81 18.94 -2.87
N LEU A 115 6.61 18.72 -4.16
CA LEU A 115 7.53 17.97 -5.02
C LEU A 115 8.93 18.58 -5.11
N GLU A 116 9.07 19.85 -4.79
CA GLU A 116 10.35 20.54 -4.67
C GLU A 116 11.17 20.03 -3.47
N ILE A 117 10.49 19.64 -2.39
CA ILE A 117 11.09 19.08 -1.18
C ILE A 117 11.33 17.59 -1.35
N ASN A 118 10.35 16.87 -1.94
CA ASN A 118 10.47 15.45 -2.25
C ASN A 118 10.15 15.19 -3.72
N PRO A 119 11.15 15.16 -4.60
CA PRO A 119 10.93 14.95 -6.04
C PRO A 119 10.46 13.53 -6.39
N ARG A 120 10.44 12.60 -5.43
CA ARG A 120 10.15 11.18 -5.69
C ARG A 120 8.67 10.85 -5.69
N HIS A 121 7.92 11.42 -4.77
CA HIS A 121 6.47 11.22 -4.65
C HIS A 121 5.78 12.48 -4.13
N ALA A 122 4.53 12.62 -4.46
CA ALA A 122 3.61 13.55 -3.84
C ALA A 122 2.81 12.81 -2.76
N GLY A 123 2.72 13.40 -1.57
CA GLY A 123 1.88 12.91 -0.48
C GLY A 123 0.49 13.52 -0.55
N PHE A 124 -0.53 12.71 -0.28
CA PHE A 124 -1.91 13.16 -0.30
C PHE A 124 -2.65 12.73 0.95
N LYS A 125 -3.39 13.65 1.55
CA LYS A 125 -4.22 13.43 2.74
C LYS A 125 -5.69 13.72 2.45
N LYS A 126 -6.55 12.93 3.10
CA LYS A 126 -7.99 13.16 3.11
C LYS A 126 -8.54 12.71 4.45
N ALA A 127 -9.40 13.54 5.06
CA ALA A 127 -9.96 13.26 6.38
C ALA A 127 -10.62 11.87 6.44
N GLY A 128 -10.22 11.05 7.41
CA GLY A 128 -10.74 9.71 7.61
C GLY A 128 -10.22 8.63 6.65
N CYS A 129 -9.33 8.99 5.71
CA CYS A 129 -8.69 8.06 4.76
C CYS A 129 -7.22 7.81 5.14
N PRO A 130 -6.64 6.67 4.75
CA PRO A 130 -5.20 6.46 4.76
C PRO A 130 -4.50 7.45 3.81
N GLU A 131 -3.24 7.75 4.07
CA GLU A 131 -2.43 8.58 3.17
C GLU A 131 -2.17 7.86 1.83
N ILE A 132 -2.03 8.66 0.75
CA ILE A 132 -1.60 8.18 -0.56
C ILE A 132 -0.24 8.79 -0.87
N GLU A 133 0.72 7.95 -1.26
CA GLU A 133 1.96 8.38 -1.90
C GLU A 133 1.87 8.11 -3.41
N LEU A 134 1.76 9.16 -4.21
CA LEU A 134 1.82 9.07 -5.66
C LEU A 134 3.28 9.19 -6.11
N HIS A 135 3.88 8.05 -6.47
CA HIS A 135 5.27 7.98 -6.84
C HIS A 135 5.50 8.44 -8.28
N ARG A 136 6.46 9.37 -8.42
CA ARG A 136 7.04 9.79 -9.69
C ARG A 136 8.22 8.91 -10.08
N TYR A 137 9.03 8.51 -9.07
CA TYR A 137 10.20 7.64 -9.24
C TYR A 137 10.13 6.46 -8.27
N PHE A 138 10.51 5.30 -8.76
CA PHE A 138 10.60 4.08 -7.96
C PHE A 138 11.92 4.01 -7.19
N SER A 139 13.04 4.33 -7.88
CA SER A 139 14.37 4.06 -7.38
C SER A 139 14.80 4.96 -6.23
N THR A 140 15.48 4.36 -5.24
CA THR A 140 16.19 5.04 -4.16
C THR A 140 17.72 5.03 -4.36
N CYS A 141 18.21 4.51 -5.50
CA CYS A 141 19.63 4.38 -5.76
C CYS A 141 20.31 5.75 -5.84
N THR A 142 21.48 5.88 -5.21
CA THR A 142 22.34 7.06 -5.32
C THR A 142 23.06 7.15 -6.66
N ASN A 143 23.29 6.02 -7.31
CA ASN A 143 23.86 5.97 -8.65
C ASN A 143 22.77 6.30 -9.68
N LYS A 144 22.91 7.45 -10.37
CA LYS A 144 21.92 7.96 -11.32
C LYS A 144 21.63 7.02 -12.50
N GLN A 145 22.63 6.28 -12.99
CA GLN A 145 22.44 5.35 -14.11
C GLN A 145 21.61 4.13 -13.66
N GLN A 146 21.92 3.60 -12.49
CA GLN A 146 21.15 2.49 -11.90
C GLN A 146 19.72 2.93 -11.54
N ALA A 147 19.56 4.13 -10.98
CA ALA A 147 18.24 4.71 -10.70
C ALA A 147 17.40 4.81 -11.97
N HIS A 148 17.96 5.41 -13.03
CA HIS A 148 17.27 5.53 -14.32
C HIS A 148 16.90 4.17 -14.91
N PHE A 149 17.82 3.19 -14.88
CA PHE A 149 17.54 1.84 -15.38
C PHE A 149 16.36 1.19 -14.63
N LEU A 150 16.35 1.27 -13.30
CA LEU A 150 15.28 0.70 -12.48
C LEU A 150 13.93 1.42 -12.71
N ASP A 151 13.95 2.74 -12.78
CA ASP A 151 12.74 3.52 -13.05
C ASP A 151 12.15 3.17 -14.42
N GLN A 152 12.98 3.06 -15.47
CA GLN A 152 12.54 2.66 -16.80
C GLN A 152 11.97 1.23 -16.82
N ALA A 153 12.59 0.29 -16.10
CA ALA A 153 12.09 -1.07 -16.00
C ALA A 153 10.66 -1.09 -15.37
N ILE A 154 10.47 -0.33 -14.31
CA ILE A 154 9.16 -0.19 -13.65
C ILE A 154 8.14 0.48 -14.58
N TYR A 155 8.48 1.62 -15.20
CA TYR A 155 7.55 2.32 -16.11
C TYR A 155 7.10 1.44 -17.28
N ASN A 156 7.99 0.63 -17.84
CA ASN A 156 7.67 -0.34 -18.88
C ASN A 156 6.80 -1.50 -18.37
N ALA A 157 6.82 -1.76 -17.07
CA ALA A 157 6.01 -2.81 -16.44
C ALA A 157 4.59 -2.34 -16.08
N ILE A 158 4.38 -1.06 -15.73
CA ILE A 158 3.09 -0.52 -15.29
C ILE A 158 1.94 -0.83 -16.26
N PRO A 159 2.05 -0.64 -17.60
CA PRO A 159 0.97 -0.99 -18.52
C PRO A 159 0.63 -2.48 -18.58
N ARG A 160 1.53 -3.33 -18.06
CA ARG A 160 1.37 -4.78 -17.97
C ARG A 160 1.00 -5.26 -16.57
N ALA A 161 0.68 -4.33 -15.66
CA ALA A 161 0.25 -4.69 -14.31
C ALA A 161 -0.97 -5.59 -14.35
N GLU A 162 -0.93 -6.69 -13.61
CA GLU A 162 -2.01 -7.66 -13.53
C GLU A 162 -2.95 -7.30 -12.39
N TRP A 163 -4.25 -7.25 -12.68
CA TRP A 163 -5.27 -7.03 -11.68
C TRP A 163 -5.51 -8.32 -10.89
N THR A 164 -4.85 -8.41 -9.74
CA THR A 164 -4.84 -9.59 -8.87
C THR A 164 -5.89 -9.43 -7.77
N ASP A 165 -6.63 -10.51 -7.45
CA ASP A 165 -7.51 -10.53 -6.28
C ASP A 165 -6.67 -10.61 -4.99
N VAL A 166 -6.91 -9.68 -4.09
CA VAL A 166 -6.28 -9.61 -2.76
C VAL A 166 -7.38 -9.55 -1.72
N ALA A 167 -7.85 -10.70 -1.26
CA ALA A 167 -8.95 -10.86 -0.31
C ALA A 167 -10.23 -10.09 -0.73
N GLY A 168 -10.63 -10.25 -1.98
CA GLY A 168 -11.84 -9.64 -2.57
C GLY A 168 -11.65 -8.25 -3.17
N PHE A 169 -10.43 -7.71 -3.15
CA PHE A 169 -10.10 -6.42 -3.78
C PHE A 169 -9.20 -6.61 -4.99
N SER A 170 -9.51 -5.91 -6.08
CA SER A 170 -8.72 -5.97 -7.31
C SER A 170 -7.57 -4.97 -7.25
N VAL A 171 -6.33 -5.45 -7.28
CA VAL A 171 -5.10 -4.67 -7.09
C VAL A 171 -4.20 -4.82 -8.33
N PRO A 172 -3.77 -3.72 -8.99
CA PRO A 172 -2.81 -3.80 -10.10
C PRO A 172 -1.39 -4.04 -9.55
N VAL A 173 -0.90 -5.25 -9.75
CA VAL A 173 0.42 -5.72 -9.29
C VAL A 173 1.37 -5.78 -10.48
N LEU A 174 2.59 -5.27 -10.30
CA LEU A 174 3.63 -5.35 -11.32
C LEU A 174 4.02 -6.81 -11.58
N PRO A 175 4.22 -7.21 -12.84
CA PRO A 175 4.77 -8.52 -13.15
C PRO A 175 6.22 -8.64 -12.63
N PRO A 176 6.75 -9.85 -12.46
CA PRO A 176 8.18 -10.06 -12.21
C PRO A 176 9.03 -9.35 -13.27
N LEU A 177 10.09 -8.67 -12.83
CA LEU A 177 11.02 -7.92 -13.69
C LEU A 177 12.08 -8.83 -14.29
#